data_a74fe3e6b5ea631aa2a521ceb28a5a6c
#
_entry.id   a74fe3e6b5ea631aa2a521ceb28a5a6c
#
_cell.length_a   1.000
_cell.length_b   1.000
_cell.length_c   1.000
_cell.angle_alpha   90.00
_cell.angle_beta   90.00
_cell.angle_gamma   90.00
#
_symmetry.space_group_name_H-M   'P 1'
#
loop_
_entity.id
_entity.type
_entity.pdbx_description
1 polymer ?
#
loop_
_entity_poly.entity_id
_entity_poly.type
_entity_poly.pdbx_seq_one_letter_code
_entity_poly.pdbx_strand_id
1 'polypeptide(L)'
;MKLETQTSANCIKLYKKYCENEVCQMVNEVVNYYENYREEDRITTNNARRIEFLTTCKYFDELFQDSLKILDCAAGTGAYAFRLAEQGHTVTATDITPRHIEFINNHLIDKKYQMETAILDATDMSMFADESFDVVLNMGPFYHLTSEDMRRKCFAESMRVLKKGGLLVTAYIPRLYLNQMIVMSDTKYIDEILLNQIRNTGVLRSDDPKCFWTDTYYSSYEEMQQLYQDNGLSIEKHFAQDGMAPMFHNTVDEWSDEQFKTWYKYHLSVCEEKSIIDMSNHVVIIGRKN
;
A
#
# COMPACT_ATOMS: atom_id res chain seq x y z
N MET A 1 22.79 -28.15 -1.18
CA MET A 1 22.85 -28.92 0.07
C MET A 1 22.64 -27.96 1.23
N LYS A 2 21.46 -28.01 1.86
CA LYS A 2 21.04 -27.36 3.11
C LYS A 2 21.03 -25.82 3.17
N LEU A 3 19.95 -25.23 2.63
CA LEU A 3 19.46 -23.87 2.98
C LEU A 3 17.99 -23.90 3.48
N GLU A 4 17.42 -25.06 3.76
CA GLU A 4 15.98 -25.26 3.99
C GLU A 4 15.51 -25.15 5.45
N THR A 5 16.37 -24.88 6.43
CA THR A 5 15.96 -24.96 7.85
C THR A 5 16.12 -23.68 8.67
N GLN A 6 16.59 -22.58 8.06
CA GLN A 6 16.75 -21.30 8.82
C GLN A 6 15.56 -20.36 8.72
N THR A 7 14.72 -20.47 7.70
CA THR A 7 13.59 -19.57 7.45
C THR A 7 12.45 -19.74 8.47
N SER A 8 12.04 -20.99 8.76
CA SER A 8 10.91 -21.23 9.68
C SER A 8 11.23 -20.90 11.15
N ALA A 9 12.46 -21.14 11.60
CA ALA A 9 12.86 -20.86 12.98
C ALA A 9 13.02 -19.36 13.28
N ASN A 10 13.41 -18.55 12.27
CA ASN A 10 13.48 -17.10 12.39
C ASN A 10 12.09 -16.45 12.36
N CYS A 11 11.15 -16.97 11.54
CA CYS A 11 9.74 -16.55 11.55
C CYS A 11 9.11 -16.76 12.93
N ILE A 12 9.32 -17.92 13.54
CA ILE A 12 8.79 -18.23 14.89
C ILE A 12 9.45 -17.36 15.98
N LYS A 13 10.71 -16.95 15.80
CA LYS A 13 11.41 -16.04 16.73
C LYS A 13 10.95 -14.59 16.58
N LEU A 14 10.73 -14.09 15.36
CA LEU A 14 10.09 -12.79 15.14
C LEU A 14 8.68 -12.79 15.75
N TYR A 15 7.87 -13.80 15.43
CA TYR A 15 6.52 -13.95 16.00
C TYR A 15 6.50 -13.90 17.53
N LYS A 16 7.45 -14.57 18.21
CA LYS A 16 7.53 -14.58 19.68
C LYS A 16 8.03 -13.27 20.29
N LYS A 17 8.78 -12.44 19.56
CA LYS A 17 9.29 -11.15 20.04
C LYS A 17 8.19 -10.10 20.20
N TYR A 18 7.09 -10.24 19.46
CA TYR A 18 5.98 -9.26 19.43
C TYR A 18 4.75 -9.70 20.25
N CYS A 19 4.77 -10.89 20.89
CA CYS A 19 3.60 -11.54 21.48
C CYS A 19 3.08 -10.99 22.83
N GLU A 20 3.49 -9.84 23.32
CA GLU A 20 3.10 -9.38 24.68
C GLU A 20 2.40 -8.00 24.75
N ASN A 21 2.09 -7.32 23.61
CA ASN A 21 1.48 -5.98 23.61
C ASN A 21 0.36 -5.83 22.57
N GLU A 22 -0.43 -4.73 22.64
CA GLU A 22 -1.47 -4.34 21.67
C GLU A 22 -0.96 -4.33 20.21
N VAL A 23 0.33 -4.05 19.99
CA VAL A 23 1.03 -4.13 18.70
C VAL A 23 0.97 -5.55 18.13
N CYS A 24 1.12 -6.57 18.94
CA CYS A 24 1.05 -7.98 18.52
C CYS A 24 -0.34 -8.38 18.03
N GLN A 25 -1.37 -7.91 18.71
CA GLN A 25 -2.74 -8.22 18.32
C GLN A 25 -3.07 -7.63 16.95
N MET A 26 -2.71 -6.38 16.70
CA MET A 26 -2.92 -5.68 15.42
C MET A 26 -2.16 -6.36 14.26
N VAL A 27 -0.88 -6.67 14.45
CA VAL A 27 -0.05 -7.38 13.46
C VAL A 27 -0.64 -8.76 13.14
N ASN A 28 -1.09 -9.49 14.17
CA ASN A 28 -1.69 -10.80 13.99
C ASN A 28 -3.00 -10.74 13.19
N GLU A 29 -3.82 -9.71 13.37
CA GLU A 29 -5.09 -9.58 12.65
C GLU A 29 -4.88 -9.25 11.16
N VAL A 30 -3.96 -8.34 10.85
CA VAL A 30 -3.59 -8.04 9.46
C VAL A 30 -3.02 -9.28 8.78
N VAL A 31 -2.08 -9.98 9.41
CA VAL A 31 -1.50 -11.23 8.89
C VAL A 31 -2.59 -12.28 8.69
N ASN A 32 -3.45 -12.52 9.68
CA ASN A 32 -4.55 -13.49 9.57
C ASN A 32 -5.52 -13.15 8.45
N TYR A 33 -5.82 -11.88 8.23
CA TYR A 33 -6.65 -11.46 7.12
C TYR A 33 -6.01 -11.84 5.79
N TYR A 34 -4.74 -11.45 5.55
CA TYR A 34 -4.05 -11.70 4.29
C TYR A 34 -3.62 -13.15 4.07
N GLU A 35 -3.43 -13.95 5.11
CA GLU A 35 -3.26 -15.41 4.98
C GLU A 35 -4.49 -16.10 4.37
N ASN A 36 -5.69 -15.51 4.53
CA ASN A 36 -6.95 -16.04 4.03
C ASN A 36 -7.49 -15.28 2.80
N TYR A 37 -6.93 -14.13 2.46
CA TYR A 37 -7.35 -13.33 1.31
C TYR A 37 -6.54 -13.70 0.06
N ARG A 38 -7.21 -13.76 -1.11
CA ARG A 38 -6.56 -14.03 -2.40
C ARG A 38 -6.06 -12.73 -3.02
N GLU A 39 -4.87 -12.30 -2.61
CA GLU A 39 -4.22 -11.10 -3.13
C GLU A 39 -3.69 -11.30 -4.57
N GLU A 40 -3.45 -12.56 -4.97
CA GLU A 40 -2.80 -12.94 -6.22
C GLU A 40 -3.47 -12.36 -7.48
N ASP A 41 -4.81 -12.32 -7.44
CA ASP A 41 -5.60 -11.86 -8.58
C ASP A 41 -6.10 -10.41 -8.43
N ARG A 42 -5.83 -9.75 -7.29
CA ARG A 42 -6.45 -8.48 -6.91
C ARG A 42 -6.41 -7.43 -8.01
N ILE A 43 -5.24 -7.14 -8.55
CA ILE A 43 -5.04 -6.05 -9.51
C ILE A 43 -5.54 -6.36 -10.93
N THR A 44 -5.84 -7.62 -11.23
CA THR A 44 -6.32 -8.07 -12.56
C THR A 44 -7.77 -8.50 -12.56
N THR A 45 -8.42 -8.55 -11.39
CA THR A 45 -9.76 -9.13 -11.21
C THR A 45 -10.84 -8.38 -12.00
N ASN A 46 -10.73 -7.05 -12.09
CA ASN A 46 -11.73 -6.21 -12.73
C ASN A 46 -11.15 -4.89 -13.26
N ASN A 47 -11.94 -4.14 -14.00
CA ASN A 47 -11.51 -2.90 -14.63
C ASN A 47 -11.15 -1.79 -13.62
N ALA A 48 -11.82 -1.68 -12.49
CA ALA A 48 -11.48 -0.69 -11.47
C ALA A 48 -10.07 -0.94 -10.91
N ARG A 49 -9.73 -2.21 -10.62
CA ARG A 49 -8.39 -2.62 -10.16
C ARG A 49 -7.32 -2.42 -11.23
N ARG A 50 -7.67 -2.63 -12.51
CA ARG A 50 -6.76 -2.32 -13.63
C ARG A 50 -6.45 -0.83 -13.70
N ILE A 51 -7.43 0.06 -13.45
CA ILE A 51 -7.20 1.51 -13.41
C ILE A 51 -6.21 1.86 -12.29
N GLU A 52 -6.41 1.32 -11.08
CA GLU A 52 -5.50 1.48 -9.93
C GLU A 52 -4.05 1.16 -10.30
N PHE A 53 -3.83 -0.04 -10.84
CA PHE A 53 -2.50 -0.51 -11.19
C PHE A 53 -1.85 0.30 -12.32
N LEU A 54 -2.58 0.51 -13.42
CA LEU A 54 -2.06 1.20 -14.58
C LEU A 54 -1.74 2.67 -14.28
N THR A 55 -2.57 3.34 -13.48
CA THR A 55 -2.32 4.74 -13.06
C THR A 55 -1.04 4.83 -12.25
N THR A 56 -0.85 3.95 -11.29
CA THR A 56 0.37 3.91 -10.49
C THR A 56 1.61 3.64 -11.35
N CYS A 57 1.53 2.62 -12.21
CA CYS A 57 2.63 2.29 -13.12
C CYS A 57 2.99 3.46 -14.05
N LYS A 58 2.00 4.21 -14.53
CA LYS A 58 2.24 5.40 -15.38
C LYS A 58 3.09 6.44 -14.64
N TYR A 59 2.83 6.71 -13.37
CA TYR A 59 3.64 7.64 -12.58
C TYR A 59 5.01 7.07 -12.21
N PHE A 60 5.13 5.76 -12.00
CA PHE A 60 6.42 5.11 -11.83
C PHE A 60 7.26 5.22 -13.10
N ASP A 61 6.68 4.96 -14.27
CA ASP A 61 7.33 5.10 -15.56
C ASP A 61 7.80 6.54 -15.85
N GLU A 62 7.11 7.55 -15.31
CA GLU A 62 7.54 8.96 -15.39
C GLU A 62 8.71 9.30 -14.49
N LEU A 63 8.73 8.76 -13.28
CA LEU A 63 9.66 9.20 -12.21
C LEU A 63 10.88 8.30 -12.05
N PHE A 64 10.78 7.02 -12.45
CA PHE A 64 11.82 6.01 -12.26
C PHE A 64 12.57 5.77 -13.58
N GLN A 65 13.42 6.73 -13.97
CA GLN A 65 14.03 6.74 -15.31
C GLN A 65 15.30 5.87 -15.43
N ASP A 66 16.04 5.70 -14.34
CA ASP A 66 17.31 4.94 -14.31
C ASP A 66 17.11 3.59 -13.63
N SER A 67 18.14 2.73 -13.66
CA SER A 67 18.16 1.53 -12.83
C SER A 67 18.30 1.93 -11.36
N LEU A 68 17.24 1.79 -10.59
CA LEU A 68 17.13 2.21 -9.21
C LEU A 68 17.15 1.01 -8.27
N LYS A 69 17.60 1.22 -7.03
CA LYS A 69 17.44 0.29 -5.92
C LYS A 69 16.17 0.62 -5.16
N ILE A 70 15.17 -0.25 -5.25
CA ILE A 70 13.80 0.00 -4.77
C ILE A 70 13.48 -0.97 -3.62
N LEU A 71 12.96 -0.43 -2.51
CA LEU A 71 12.31 -1.21 -1.46
C LEU A 71 10.80 -1.16 -1.67
N ASP A 72 10.16 -2.31 -1.86
CA ASP A 72 8.71 -2.46 -1.78
C ASP A 72 8.38 -3.07 -0.42
N CYS A 73 7.97 -2.22 0.54
CA CYS A 73 7.88 -2.58 1.96
C CYS A 73 6.48 -3.04 2.39
N ALA A 74 5.70 -3.57 1.56
CA ALA A 74 4.52 -4.42 1.76
C ALA A 74 4.04 -4.83 0.38
N ALA A 75 4.86 -5.65 -0.24
CA ALA A 75 4.74 -5.98 -1.65
C ALA A 75 3.49 -6.81 -1.96
N GLY A 76 2.82 -7.38 -0.94
CA GLY A 76 1.76 -8.35 -1.15
C GLY A 76 2.29 -9.51 -1.99
N THR A 77 1.60 -9.84 -3.06
CA THR A 77 2.04 -10.85 -4.02
C THR A 77 3.03 -10.32 -5.09
N GLY A 78 3.54 -9.11 -4.90
CA GLY A 78 4.65 -8.56 -5.70
C GLY A 78 4.26 -7.88 -7.00
N ALA A 79 3.04 -7.44 -7.17
CA ALA A 79 2.56 -6.86 -8.42
C ALA A 79 3.43 -5.71 -8.93
N TYR A 80 3.74 -4.73 -8.08
CA TYR A 80 4.65 -3.63 -8.42
C TYR A 80 6.11 -4.10 -8.45
N ALA A 81 6.52 -4.97 -7.51
CA ALA A 81 7.87 -5.49 -7.44
C ALA A 81 8.27 -6.21 -8.74
N PHE A 82 7.44 -7.10 -9.27
CA PHE A 82 7.70 -7.79 -10.54
C PHE A 82 7.77 -6.81 -11.71
N ARG A 83 6.82 -5.88 -11.80
CA ARG A 83 6.80 -4.84 -12.84
C ARG A 83 8.10 -4.05 -12.88
N LEU A 84 8.56 -3.60 -11.71
CA LEU A 84 9.77 -2.79 -11.58
C LEU A 84 11.04 -3.61 -11.87
N ALA A 85 11.08 -4.87 -11.44
CA ALA A 85 12.19 -5.78 -11.77
C ALA A 85 12.26 -6.10 -13.27
N GLU A 86 11.12 -6.23 -13.96
CA GLU A 86 11.05 -6.37 -15.43
C GLU A 86 11.60 -5.15 -16.16
N GLN A 87 11.49 -3.97 -15.58
CA GLN A 87 12.05 -2.72 -16.11
C GLN A 87 13.55 -2.57 -15.84
N GLY A 88 14.19 -3.51 -15.13
CA GLY A 88 15.63 -3.51 -14.86
C GLY A 88 16.04 -2.82 -13.57
N HIS A 89 15.10 -2.51 -12.68
CA HIS A 89 15.41 -2.05 -11.34
C HIS A 89 15.89 -3.20 -10.44
N THR A 90 16.68 -2.87 -9.42
CA THR A 90 17.02 -3.81 -8.33
C THR A 90 15.97 -3.67 -7.23
N VAL A 91 15.17 -4.71 -7.01
CA VAL A 91 14.02 -4.65 -6.09
C VAL A 91 14.26 -5.50 -4.86
N THR A 92 13.98 -4.96 -3.68
CA THR A 92 13.83 -5.72 -2.44
C THR A 92 12.35 -5.71 -2.09
N ALA A 93 11.68 -6.84 -2.27
CA ALA A 93 10.26 -7.00 -1.95
C ALA A 93 10.10 -7.61 -0.57
N THR A 94 9.42 -6.90 0.32
CA THR A 94 9.17 -7.36 1.69
C THR A 94 7.69 -7.34 2.02
N ASP A 95 7.27 -8.23 2.90
CA ASP A 95 5.91 -8.25 3.44
C ASP A 95 5.92 -8.88 4.82
N ILE A 96 4.97 -8.50 5.66
CA ILE A 96 4.84 -9.09 6.99
C ILE A 96 4.18 -10.48 6.93
N THR A 97 3.44 -10.78 5.85
CA THR A 97 2.70 -12.02 5.62
C THR A 97 3.61 -13.07 4.95
N PRO A 98 3.98 -14.16 5.62
CA PRO A 98 4.90 -15.17 5.05
C PRO A 98 4.42 -15.76 3.72
N ARG A 99 3.11 -16.01 3.58
CA ARG A 99 2.50 -16.53 2.35
C ARG A 99 2.77 -15.63 1.14
N HIS A 100 2.77 -14.31 1.30
CA HIS A 100 3.07 -13.38 0.21
C HIS A 100 4.52 -13.53 -0.28
N ILE A 101 5.45 -13.63 0.65
CA ILE A 101 6.88 -13.84 0.34
C ILE A 101 7.11 -15.19 -0.31
N GLU A 102 6.43 -16.24 0.16
CA GLU A 102 6.46 -17.56 -0.49
C GLU A 102 5.93 -17.51 -1.93
N PHE A 103 4.83 -16.80 -2.16
CA PHE A 103 4.26 -16.58 -3.49
C PHE A 103 5.27 -15.90 -4.42
N ILE A 104 5.89 -14.79 -3.99
CA ILE A 104 6.90 -14.07 -4.78
C ILE A 104 8.07 -15.02 -5.11
N ASN A 105 8.61 -15.73 -4.11
CA ASN A 105 9.73 -16.64 -4.31
C ASN A 105 9.43 -17.75 -5.32
N ASN A 106 8.23 -18.32 -5.28
CA ASN A 106 7.80 -19.34 -6.24
C ASN A 106 7.73 -18.80 -7.67
N HIS A 107 7.38 -17.52 -7.85
CA HIS A 107 7.31 -16.86 -9.16
C HIS A 107 8.67 -16.34 -9.66
N LEU A 108 9.69 -16.31 -8.80
CA LEU A 108 11.06 -15.93 -9.17
C LEU A 108 11.90 -17.08 -9.72
N ILE A 109 11.50 -18.36 -9.52
CA ILE A 109 12.35 -19.54 -9.77
C ILE A 109 12.99 -19.55 -11.16
N ASP A 110 12.25 -19.13 -12.21
CA ASP A 110 12.73 -19.12 -13.59
C ASP A 110 12.99 -17.70 -14.13
N LYS A 111 13.01 -16.70 -13.28
CA LYS A 111 13.15 -15.30 -13.66
C LYS A 111 14.57 -14.81 -13.42
N LYS A 112 15.09 -14.02 -14.36
CA LYS A 112 16.41 -13.37 -14.23
C LYS A 112 16.28 -11.94 -13.67
N TYR A 113 15.39 -11.74 -12.70
CA TYR A 113 15.21 -10.45 -12.07
C TYR A 113 16.27 -10.20 -11.00
N GLN A 114 16.65 -8.93 -10.82
CA GLN A 114 17.44 -8.49 -9.68
C GLN A 114 16.47 -8.21 -8.52
N MET A 115 15.95 -9.27 -7.91
CA MET A 115 14.97 -9.18 -6.83
C MET A 115 15.38 -10.06 -5.66
N GLU A 116 15.32 -9.47 -4.47
CA GLU A 116 15.46 -10.14 -3.18
C GLU A 116 14.15 -10.03 -2.40
N THR A 117 13.90 -10.98 -1.49
CA THR A 117 12.69 -10.98 -0.67
C THR A 117 13.02 -11.18 0.81
N ALA A 118 12.21 -10.58 1.69
CA ALA A 118 12.31 -10.83 3.13
C ALA A 118 10.95 -10.67 3.81
N ILE A 119 10.74 -11.39 4.93
CA ILE A 119 9.63 -11.11 5.84
C ILE A 119 10.06 -9.92 6.70
N LEU A 120 9.26 -8.85 6.70
CA LEU A 120 9.56 -7.59 7.36
C LEU A 120 8.31 -6.91 7.91
N ASP A 121 8.43 -6.38 9.12
CA ASP A 121 7.50 -5.39 9.66
C ASP A 121 7.94 -3.99 9.21
N ALA A 122 7.06 -3.25 8.55
CA ALA A 122 7.34 -1.90 8.06
C ALA A 122 7.66 -0.88 9.18
N THR A 123 7.40 -1.22 10.43
CA THR A 123 7.77 -0.41 11.61
C THR A 123 9.16 -0.72 12.17
N ASP A 124 9.84 -1.75 11.65
CA ASP A 124 11.21 -2.14 12.03
C ASP A 124 11.99 -2.62 10.80
N MET A 125 12.61 -1.68 10.11
CA MET A 125 13.48 -1.96 8.94
C MET A 125 14.96 -2.03 9.34
N SER A 126 15.30 -2.38 10.58
CA SER A 126 16.67 -2.38 11.13
C SER A 126 17.64 -3.31 10.40
N MET A 127 17.12 -4.27 9.59
CA MET A 127 17.95 -5.08 8.72
C MET A 127 18.58 -4.30 7.56
N PHE A 128 18.08 -3.11 7.24
CA PHE A 128 18.62 -2.25 6.20
C PHE A 128 19.39 -1.08 6.80
N ALA A 129 20.53 -0.76 6.19
CA ALA A 129 21.32 0.41 6.56
C ALA A 129 20.59 1.71 6.17
N ASP A 130 20.95 2.82 6.81
CA ASP A 130 20.48 4.14 6.43
C ASP A 130 20.84 4.44 4.96
N GLU A 131 19.98 5.19 4.29
CA GLU A 131 20.19 5.66 2.91
C GLU A 131 20.55 4.52 1.92
N SER A 132 19.85 3.37 2.03
CA SER A 132 20.11 2.17 1.22
C SER A 132 19.38 2.14 -0.11
N PHE A 133 18.24 2.86 -0.23
CA PHE A 133 17.33 2.76 -1.36
C PHE A 133 17.13 4.11 -2.05
N ASP A 134 17.01 4.07 -3.39
CA ASP A 134 16.68 5.24 -4.20
C ASP A 134 15.18 5.53 -4.16
N VAL A 135 14.37 4.48 -3.98
CA VAL A 135 12.90 4.56 -3.83
C VAL A 135 12.45 3.64 -2.72
N VAL A 136 11.48 4.10 -1.91
CA VAL A 136 10.76 3.29 -0.93
C VAL A 136 9.27 3.35 -1.26
N LEU A 137 8.68 2.18 -1.54
CA LEU A 137 7.23 2.02 -1.71
C LEU A 137 6.62 1.59 -0.37
N ASN A 138 5.77 2.42 0.18
CA ASN A 138 4.94 2.15 1.35
C ASN A 138 3.47 2.13 0.90
N MET A 139 3.10 1.05 0.17
CA MET A 139 1.83 0.97 -0.56
C MET A 139 0.73 0.20 0.19
N GLY A 140 0.95 -0.16 1.45
CA GLY A 140 0.01 -0.93 2.26
C GLY A 140 0.04 -0.57 3.75
N PRO A 141 1.21 -0.56 4.38
CA PRO A 141 1.31 -0.50 5.84
C PRO A 141 0.62 0.71 6.44
N PHE A 142 0.76 1.88 5.82
CA PHE A 142 0.31 3.13 6.41
C PHE A 142 -1.18 3.13 6.75
N TYR A 143 -2.03 2.54 5.93
CA TYR A 143 -3.47 2.48 6.20
C TYR A 143 -3.90 1.28 7.04
N HIS A 144 -3.00 0.35 7.38
CA HIS A 144 -3.27 -0.74 8.32
C HIS A 144 -2.79 -0.44 9.75
N LEU A 145 -2.01 0.63 9.95
CA LEU A 145 -1.49 1.01 11.25
C LEU A 145 -2.45 1.98 11.95
N THR A 146 -3.35 1.48 12.81
CA THR A 146 -4.34 2.30 13.54
C THR A 146 -3.72 3.15 14.64
N SER A 147 -2.56 2.75 15.20
CA SER A 147 -1.79 3.54 16.17
C SER A 147 -0.97 4.63 15.50
N GLU A 148 -1.08 5.87 15.98
CA GLU A 148 -0.27 6.99 15.50
C GLU A 148 1.23 6.75 15.68
N ASP A 149 1.64 6.18 16.82
CA ASP A 149 3.06 5.88 17.09
C ASP A 149 3.62 4.87 16.09
N MET A 150 2.82 3.86 15.69
CA MET A 150 3.24 2.89 14.68
C MET A 150 3.34 3.53 13.29
N ARG A 151 2.40 4.41 12.91
CA ARG A 151 2.50 5.17 11.65
C ARG A 151 3.74 6.04 11.63
N ARG A 152 4.04 6.74 12.74
CA ARG A 152 5.27 7.54 12.88
C ARG A 152 6.54 6.68 12.74
N LYS A 153 6.58 5.50 13.36
CA LYS A 153 7.71 4.57 13.22
C LYS A 153 7.86 4.08 11.79
N CYS A 154 6.79 3.61 11.17
CA CYS A 154 6.80 3.17 9.78
C CYS A 154 7.30 4.27 8.83
N PHE A 155 6.82 5.49 9.02
CA PHE A 155 7.26 6.63 8.21
C PHE A 155 8.75 6.97 8.48
N ALA A 156 9.17 7.00 9.74
CA ALA A 156 10.56 7.27 10.13
C ALA A 156 11.53 6.23 9.58
N GLU A 157 11.19 4.93 9.63
CA GLU A 157 11.99 3.86 9.05
C GLU A 157 12.05 3.99 7.52
N SER A 158 10.93 4.28 6.85
CA SER A 158 10.92 4.57 5.41
C SER A 158 11.86 5.73 5.07
N MET A 159 11.81 6.81 5.84
CA MET A 159 12.70 7.96 5.66
C MET A 159 14.17 7.65 5.97
N ARG A 160 14.45 6.80 6.97
CA ARG A 160 15.82 6.43 7.35
C ARG A 160 16.50 5.64 6.23
N VAL A 161 15.82 4.64 5.69
CA VAL A 161 16.39 3.77 4.64
C VAL A 161 16.41 4.44 3.25
N LEU A 162 15.64 5.51 3.05
CA LEU A 162 15.61 6.29 1.82
C LEU A 162 16.82 7.22 1.73
N LYS A 163 17.53 7.19 0.60
CA LYS A 163 18.64 8.11 0.30
C LYS A 163 18.17 9.56 0.20
N LYS A 164 19.06 10.51 0.41
CA LYS A 164 18.84 11.91 0.02
C LYS A 164 18.62 11.99 -1.49
N GLY A 165 17.66 12.80 -1.90
CA GLY A 165 17.21 12.89 -3.29
C GLY A 165 16.34 11.71 -3.75
N GLY A 166 16.14 10.69 -2.92
CA GLY A 166 15.29 9.53 -3.20
C GLY A 166 13.80 9.83 -3.09
N LEU A 167 12.96 8.94 -3.59
CA LEU A 167 11.51 9.08 -3.62
C LEU A 167 10.83 8.17 -2.59
N LEU A 168 10.00 8.76 -1.73
CA LEU A 168 9.04 8.03 -0.90
C LEU A 168 7.69 8.02 -1.59
N VAL A 169 7.12 6.83 -1.74
CA VAL A 169 5.78 6.60 -2.30
C VAL A 169 4.90 6.04 -1.19
N THR A 170 3.82 6.71 -0.86
CA THR A 170 2.88 6.23 0.18
C THR A 170 1.48 6.15 -0.39
N ALA A 171 0.83 4.98 -0.24
CA ALA A 171 -0.59 4.84 -0.51
C ALA A 171 -1.41 5.06 0.76
N TYR A 172 -2.60 5.62 0.60
CA TYR A 172 -3.58 5.79 1.66
C TYR A 172 -5.01 5.73 1.14
N ILE A 173 -5.98 5.58 2.05
CA ILE A 173 -7.42 5.56 1.75
C ILE A 173 -8.05 6.82 2.32
N PRO A 174 -8.69 7.67 1.51
CA PRO A 174 -9.35 8.89 1.98
C PRO A 174 -10.59 8.62 2.84
N ARG A 175 -10.75 9.38 3.91
CA ARG A 175 -11.92 9.32 4.81
C ARG A 175 -13.23 9.59 4.07
N LEU A 176 -13.23 10.54 3.14
CA LEU A 176 -14.45 10.91 2.40
C LEU A 176 -14.92 9.79 1.48
N TYR A 177 -14.00 9.08 0.81
CA TYR A 177 -14.35 7.92 0.01
C TYR A 177 -15.06 6.84 0.85
N LEU A 178 -14.53 6.55 2.04
CA LEU A 178 -15.11 5.54 2.90
C LEU A 178 -16.57 5.83 3.27
N ASN A 179 -16.88 7.09 3.61
CA ASN A 179 -18.24 7.50 3.93
C ASN A 179 -19.20 7.26 2.76
N GLN A 180 -18.74 7.41 1.51
CA GLN A 180 -19.54 7.11 0.32
C GLN A 180 -19.70 5.59 0.13
N MET A 181 -18.63 4.84 0.31
CA MET A 181 -18.66 3.38 0.16
C MET A 181 -19.57 2.71 1.16
N ILE A 182 -19.65 3.18 2.41
CA ILE A 182 -20.54 2.67 3.45
C ILE A 182 -22.00 2.76 2.99
N VAL A 183 -22.40 3.89 2.43
CA VAL A 183 -23.78 4.10 1.94
C VAL A 183 -24.14 3.13 0.81
N MET A 184 -23.15 2.76 0.00
CA MET A 184 -23.35 1.87 -1.16
C MET A 184 -23.32 0.38 -0.80
N SER A 185 -22.61 0.01 0.28
CA SER A 185 -22.37 -1.40 0.59
C SER A 185 -23.47 -2.01 1.46
N ASP A 186 -23.81 -1.41 2.59
CA ASP A 186 -24.86 -1.91 3.48
C ASP A 186 -25.40 -0.77 4.38
N THR A 187 -26.69 -0.53 4.32
CA THR A 187 -27.36 0.53 5.08
C THR A 187 -27.23 0.39 6.60
N LYS A 188 -26.90 -0.79 7.13
CA LYS A 188 -26.65 -1.00 8.57
C LYS A 188 -25.45 -0.19 9.09
N TYR A 189 -24.51 0.19 8.20
CA TYR A 189 -23.35 1.02 8.52
C TYR A 189 -23.63 2.53 8.43
N ILE A 190 -24.82 2.94 8.00
CA ILE A 190 -25.28 4.34 8.08
C ILE A 190 -25.63 4.64 9.53
N ASP A 191 -24.62 4.87 10.32
CA ASP A 191 -24.68 5.08 11.76
C ASP A 191 -23.92 6.35 12.13
N GLU A 192 -24.56 7.23 12.89
CA GLU A 192 -23.98 8.54 13.23
C GLU A 192 -22.67 8.42 14.01
N ILE A 193 -22.56 7.43 14.91
CA ILE A 193 -21.35 7.23 15.72
C ILE A 193 -20.20 6.78 14.82
N LEU A 194 -20.45 5.77 13.97
CA LEU A 194 -19.44 5.26 13.04
C LEU A 194 -18.97 6.34 12.05
N LEU A 195 -19.89 7.06 11.43
CA LEU A 195 -19.56 8.10 10.46
C LEU A 195 -18.76 9.25 11.11
N ASN A 196 -19.11 9.65 12.34
CA ASN A 196 -18.38 10.66 13.08
C ASN A 196 -17.01 10.15 13.57
N GLN A 197 -16.89 8.89 13.99
CA GLN A 197 -15.64 8.27 14.37
C GLN A 197 -14.66 8.31 13.18
N ILE A 198 -15.05 7.81 12.03
CA ILE A 198 -14.23 7.80 10.81
C ILE A 198 -13.83 9.22 10.42
N ARG A 199 -14.80 10.15 10.40
CA ARG A 199 -14.55 11.54 10.03
C ARG A 199 -13.54 12.21 10.96
N ASN A 200 -13.62 11.98 12.27
CA ASN A 200 -12.85 12.71 13.25
C ASN A 200 -11.50 12.08 13.56
N THR A 201 -11.43 10.73 13.58
CA THR A 201 -10.22 10.00 13.96
C THR A 201 -9.54 9.30 12.79
N GLY A 202 -10.28 8.97 11.75
CA GLY A 202 -9.82 8.12 10.65
C GLY A 202 -9.60 6.64 11.05
N VAL A 203 -9.88 6.25 12.29
CA VAL A 203 -9.55 4.91 12.80
C VAL A 203 -10.80 4.05 12.85
N LEU A 204 -10.69 2.84 12.28
CA LEU A 204 -11.62 1.73 12.43
C LEU A 204 -10.84 0.50 12.87
N ARG A 205 -11.24 -0.10 13.98
CA ARG A 205 -10.57 -1.28 14.54
C ARG A 205 -11.41 -2.53 14.33
N SER A 206 -10.75 -3.66 14.15
CA SER A 206 -11.38 -4.97 13.94
C SER A 206 -12.20 -5.43 15.15
N ASP A 207 -11.87 -4.97 16.36
CA ASP A 207 -12.63 -5.22 17.59
C ASP A 207 -13.90 -4.32 17.71
N ASP A 208 -14.10 -3.34 16.84
CA ASP A 208 -15.33 -2.56 16.78
C ASP A 208 -16.46 -3.43 16.18
N PRO A 209 -17.61 -3.58 16.87
CA PRO A 209 -18.77 -4.33 16.36
C PRO A 209 -19.28 -3.84 14.98
N LYS A 210 -18.93 -2.64 14.59
CA LYS A 210 -19.28 -2.02 13.30
C LYS A 210 -18.16 -2.09 12.27
N CYS A 211 -17.06 -2.79 12.57
CA CYS A 211 -16.01 -3.00 11.60
C CYS A 211 -16.51 -3.86 10.45
N PHE A 212 -16.24 -3.42 9.23
CA PHE A 212 -16.64 -4.10 8.01
C PHE A 212 -15.44 -4.60 7.18
N TRP A 213 -14.24 -4.42 7.68
CA TRP A 213 -13.01 -4.87 7.02
C TRP A 213 -12.01 -5.38 8.08
N THR A 214 -10.90 -4.67 8.29
CA THR A 214 -9.84 -4.97 9.26
C THR A 214 -9.38 -3.67 9.91
N ASP A 215 -8.41 -3.74 10.78
CA ASP A 215 -7.77 -2.56 11.36
C ASP A 215 -7.33 -1.61 10.25
N THR A 216 -7.88 -0.39 10.25
CA THR A 216 -7.66 0.57 9.16
C THR A 216 -7.60 2.00 9.67
N TYR A 217 -6.64 2.76 9.12
CA TYR A 217 -6.52 4.20 9.28
C TYR A 217 -6.81 4.91 7.96
N TYR A 218 -7.80 5.73 7.95
CA TYR A 218 -8.23 6.56 6.82
C TYR A 218 -7.66 7.96 6.98
N SER A 219 -6.88 8.42 6.01
CA SER A 219 -6.25 9.75 6.03
C SER A 219 -7.08 10.80 5.28
N SER A 220 -6.69 12.06 5.39
CA SER A 220 -7.16 13.11 4.48
C SER A 220 -6.05 13.59 3.56
N TYR A 221 -6.43 14.28 2.50
CA TYR A 221 -5.49 14.93 1.58
C TYR A 221 -4.52 15.85 2.34
N GLU A 222 -5.06 16.70 3.22
CA GLU A 222 -4.30 17.68 3.99
C GLU A 222 -3.33 17.02 4.97
N GLU A 223 -3.75 15.97 5.66
CA GLU A 223 -2.88 15.21 6.59
C GLU A 223 -1.67 14.62 5.88
N MET A 224 -1.87 14.05 4.69
CA MET A 224 -0.78 13.45 3.93
C MET A 224 0.17 14.50 3.36
N GLN A 225 -0.35 15.63 2.88
CA GLN A 225 0.45 16.77 2.45
C GLN A 225 1.31 17.31 3.60
N GLN A 226 0.70 17.52 4.76
CA GLN A 226 1.38 18.05 5.94
C GLN A 226 2.45 17.07 6.44
N LEU A 227 2.14 15.77 6.50
CA LEU A 227 3.09 14.73 6.89
C LEU A 227 4.37 14.77 6.04
N TYR A 228 4.23 14.92 4.73
CA TYR A 228 5.36 14.98 3.81
C TYR A 228 6.18 16.26 4.02
N GLN A 229 5.51 17.41 4.08
CA GLN A 229 6.16 18.71 4.25
C GLN A 229 6.91 18.81 5.59
N ASP A 230 6.29 18.38 6.70
CA ASP A 230 6.90 18.40 8.04
C ASP A 230 8.13 17.50 8.15
N ASN A 231 8.24 16.49 7.29
CA ASN A 231 9.38 15.58 7.26
C ASN A 231 10.39 15.89 6.14
N GLY A 232 10.33 17.07 5.54
CA GLY A 232 11.32 17.54 4.57
C GLY A 232 11.24 16.88 3.21
N LEU A 233 10.04 16.41 2.81
CA LEU A 233 9.79 15.87 1.47
C LEU A 233 9.17 16.94 0.58
N SER A 234 9.75 17.14 -0.60
CA SER A 234 9.13 17.93 -1.67
C SER A 234 8.15 17.06 -2.45
N ILE A 235 6.87 17.44 -2.45
CA ILE A 235 5.84 16.63 -3.11
C ILE A 235 5.99 16.75 -4.63
N GLU A 236 6.24 15.63 -5.29
CA GLU A 236 6.37 15.51 -6.74
C GLU A 236 5.04 15.19 -7.41
N LYS A 237 4.25 14.27 -6.78
CA LYS A 237 2.95 13.81 -7.26
C LYS A 237 2.01 13.52 -6.11
N HIS A 238 0.71 13.79 -6.33
CA HIS A 238 -0.36 13.40 -5.43
C HIS A 238 -1.60 13.10 -6.28
N PHE A 239 -2.01 11.85 -6.35
CA PHE A 239 -3.02 11.42 -7.33
C PHE A 239 -3.91 10.28 -6.83
N ALA A 240 -5.14 10.28 -7.33
CA ALA A 240 -6.09 9.18 -7.20
C ALA A 240 -5.65 8.00 -8.07
N GLN A 241 -5.50 6.81 -7.48
CA GLN A 241 -5.12 5.61 -8.24
C GLN A 241 -6.28 5.11 -9.12
N ASP A 242 -7.49 5.06 -8.57
CA ASP A 242 -8.68 4.47 -9.20
C ASP A 242 -9.86 5.44 -9.29
N GLY A 243 -9.78 6.60 -8.63
CA GLY A 243 -10.83 7.60 -8.62
C GLY A 243 -12.16 7.02 -8.13
N MET A 244 -13.23 7.36 -8.82
CA MET A 244 -14.57 6.88 -8.51
C MET A 244 -14.91 5.51 -9.11
N ALA A 245 -14.01 4.89 -9.90
CA ALA A 245 -14.30 3.64 -10.60
C ALA A 245 -14.77 2.50 -9.67
N PRO A 246 -14.23 2.31 -8.46
CA PRO A 246 -14.71 1.30 -7.54
C PRO A 246 -16.16 1.49 -7.07
N MET A 247 -16.66 2.72 -7.03
CA MET A 247 -18.06 3.00 -6.67
C MET A 247 -19.05 2.50 -7.74
N PHE A 248 -18.60 2.39 -8.98
CA PHE A 248 -19.40 1.98 -10.13
C PHE A 248 -18.91 0.65 -10.71
N HIS A 249 -18.30 -0.22 -9.90
CA HIS A 249 -17.65 -1.43 -10.36
C HIS A 249 -18.53 -2.28 -11.30
N ASN A 250 -19.81 -2.45 -11.01
CA ASN A 250 -20.73 -3.22 -11.86
C ASN A 250 -20.83 -2.66 -13.29
N THR A 251 -20.80 -1.33 -13.44
CA THR A 251 -20.81 -0.68 -14.76
C THR A 251 -19.44 -0.69 -15.41
N VAL A 252 -18.40 -0.42 -14.61
CA VAL A 252 -17.01 -0.34 -15.08
C VAL A 252 -16.51 -1.69 -15.60
N ASP A 253 -16.95 -2.78 -14.99
CA ASP A 253 -16.54 -4.13 -15.37
C ASP A 253 -17.20 -4.63 -16.67
N GLU A 254 -18.30 -3.99 -17.08
CA GLU A 254 -18.98 -4.28 -18.35
C GLU A 254 -18.43 -3.48 -19.55
N TRP A 255 -17.47 -2.58 -19.35
CA TRP A 255 -16.93 -1.75 -20.44
C TRP A 255 -16.19 -2.57 -21.48
N SER A 256 -16.39 -2.19 -22.74
CA SER A 256 -15.52 -2.65 -23.84
C SER A 256 -14.10 -2.07 -23.67
N ASP A 257 -13.11 -2.68 -24.34
CA ASP A 257 -11.73 -2.19 -24.32
C ASP A 257 -11.61 -0.72 -24.81
N GLU A 258 -12.44 -0.30 -25.74
CA GLU A 258 -12.46 1.09 -26.22
C GLU A 258 -13.02 2.05 -25.17
N GLN A 259 -14.09 1.66 -24.47
CA GLN A 259 -14.67 2.43 -23.37
C GLN A 259 -13.67 2.52 -22.21
N PHE A 260 -13.02 1.41 -21.86
CA PHE A 260 -11.97 1.40 -20.83
C PHE A 260 -10.83 2.35 -21.20
N LYS A 261 -10.28 2.28 -22.41
CA LYS A 261 -9.20 3.17 -22.86
C LYS A 261 -9.61 4.64 -22.82
N THR A 262 -10.84 4.94 -23.24
CA THR A 262 -11.38 6.30 -23.25
C THR A 262 -11.52 6.84 -21.83
N TRP A 263 -12.10 6.05 -20.92
CA TRP A 263 -12.23 6.42 -19.51
C TRP A 263 -10.89 6.55 -18.81
N TYR A 264 -9.98 5.61 -19.03
CA TYR A 264 -8.64 5.65 -18.44
C TYR A 264 -7.87 6.91 -18.85
N LYS A 265 -7.95 7.31 -20.14
CA LYS A 265 -7.37 8.57 -20.59
C LYS A 265 -7.99 9.79 -19.90
N TYR A 266 -9.31 9.80 -19.72
CA TYR A 266 -10.00 10.84 -18.95
C TYR A 266 -9.55 10.83 -17.48
N HIS A 267 -9.52 9.67 -16.83
CA HIS A 267 -9.05 9.51 -15.45
C HIS A 267 -7.66 10.13 -15.26
N LEU A 268 -6.71 9.80 -16.12
CA LEU A 268 -5.36 10.38 -16.08
C LEU A 268 -5.33 11.91 -16.21
N SER A 269 -6.32 12.52 -16.85
CA SER A 269 -6.39 13.98 -16.98
C SER A 269 -6.94 14.70 -15.75
N VAL A 270 -7.56 13.98 -14.81
CA VAL A 270 -8.20 14.55 -13.62
C VAL A 270 -7.74 13.93 -12.30
N CYS A 271 -6.93 12.86 -12.33
CA CYS A 271 -6.57 12.11 -11.12
C CYS A 271 -5.72 12.89 -10.11
N GLU A 272 -5.09 14.00 -10.51
CA GLU A 272 -4.36 14.92 -9.59
C GLU A 272 -5.29 16.01 -9.00
N GLU A 273 -6.56 16.09 -9.42
CA GLU A 273 -7.52 17.04 -8.84
C GLU A 273 -7.93 16.60 -7.43
N LYS A 274 -7.85 17.53 -6.45
CA LYS A 274 -8.17 17.22 -5.05
C LYS A 274 -9.56 16.59 -4.88
N SER A 275 -10.55 17.05 -5.65
CA SER A 275 -11.91 16.52 -5.60
C SER A 275 -11.99 15.04 -6.02
N ILE A 276 -11.14 14.62 -6.94
CA ILE A 276 -11.05 13.22 -7.37
C ILE A 276 -10.22 12.41 -6.37
N ILE A 277 -9.16 12.98 -5.82
CA ILE A 277 -8.35 12.36 -4.77
C ILE A 277 -9.22 12.00 -3.56
N ASP A 278 -10.01 12.95 -3.05
CA ASP A 278 -10.88 12.74 -1.88
C ASP A 278 -11.96 11.68 -2.11
N MET A 279 -12.30 11.38 -3.38
CA MET A 279 -13.31 10.39 -3.77
C MET A 279 -12.73 9.08 -4.30
N SER A 280 -11.42 8.91 -4.28
CA SER A 280 -10.74 7.70 -4.73
C SER A 280 -10.69 6.65 -3.62
N ASN A 281 -10.79 5.37 -3.98
CA ASN A 281 -10.59 4.28 -3.00
C ASN A 281 -9.12 4.23 -2.55
N HIS A 282 -8.18 4.36 -3.48
CA HIS A 282 -6.76 4.43 -3.17
C HIS A 282 -6.15 5.71 -3.75
N VAL A 283 -5.26 6.29 -3.01
CA VAL A 283 -4.52 7.50 -3.36
C VAL A 283 -3.04 7.28 -3.12
N VAL A 284 -2.20 7.84 -3.99
CA VAL A 284 -0.75 7.83 -3.80
C VAL A 284 -0.22 9.25 -3.71
N ILE A 285 0.66 9.47 -2.75
CA ILE A 285 1.51 10.65 -2.67
C ILE A 285 2.98 10.23 -2.87
N ILE A 286 3.72 10.98 -3.69
CA ILE A 286 5.13 10.76 -3.98
C ILE A 286 5.90 12.02 -3.62
N GLY A 287 6.93 11.89 -2.79
CA GLY A 287 7.77 13.02 -2.42
C GLY A 287 9.25 12.68 -2.47
N ARG A 288 10.05 13.70 -2.77
CA ARG A 288 11.51 13.63 -2.83
C ARG A 288 12.10 14.07 -1.50
N LYS A 289 12.97 13.24 -0.92
CA LYS A 289 13.73 13.57 0.31
C LYS A 289 14.77 14.62 0.00
N ASN A 290 14.71 15.77 0.69
CA ASN A 290 15.64 16.89 0.54
C ASN A 290 17.01 16.61 1.16
#